data_d84267f72286391eb8bf85bfde0eff01
#
_entry.id   d84267f72286391eb8bf85bfde0eff01
#
_cell.length_a   1.000
_cell.length_b   1.000
_cell.length_c   1.000
_cell.angle_alpha   90.00
_cell.angle_beta   90.00
_cell.angle_gamma   90.00
#
_symmetry.space_group_name_H-M   'P 1'
#
loop_
_entity.id
_entity.type
_entity.pdbx_description
1 polymer ?
#
loop_
_entity_poly.entity_id
_entity_poly.type
_entity_poly.pdbx_seq_one_letter_code
_entity_poly.pdbx_strand_id
1 'polypeptide(L)'
;MLAYKNGLQVFCETLKKKSLDPDTTPIQKLTEVHFAKFIEHLSVYAPTTEQLYLQAVKGFYLFADAEESIRVSQSRLKVLMKQRSRRPGTRIPQSPSEDIETLLEKIRDVENLITSVDDAEKANGIKLRAYRDRAFMLTLADTGFRVHEACKLRRGDMNWKEGYAIIIGKGNKEAVVRFTVRSMHAIKEYLSIRATLDGNSGKQLSALPIFARHDKGAGKKIKPMTPTTGRNIVEERVEQFLGKELVGKITPHTFRHYFVTSILRGTGNLRYAQELARHENIETTKRYTHLTNEELNKAYYEVFEKDSKWRTK
;
A
#
# COMPACT_ATOMS: atom_id res chain seq x y z
N MET A 1 9.10 -5.10 10.11
CA MET A 1 9.81 -5.21 11.40
C MET A 1 8.99 -4.75 12.60
N LEU A 2 8.42 -3.54 12.65
CA LEU A 2 7.69 -3.03 13.83
C LEU A 2 6.57 -3.96 14.33
N ALA A 3 5.74 -4.47 13.44
CA ALA A 3 4.62 -5.36 13.79
C ALA A 3 5.06 -6.69 14.42
N TYR A 4 6.18 -7.26 13.97
CA TYR A 4 6.77 -8.45 14.58
C TYR A 4 7.34 -8.15 15.97
N LYS A 5 8.02 -7.01 16.14
CA LYS A 5 8.49 -6.55 17.45
C LYS A 5 7.33 -6.40 18.42
N ASN A 6 6.24 -5.75 18.01
CA ASN A 6 5.05 -5.59 18.84
C ASN A 6 4.44 -6.95 19.24
N GLY A 7 4.35 -7.90 18.30
CA GLY A 7 3.84 -9.25 18.59
C GLY A 7 4.69 -9.99 19.62
N LEU A 8 6.03 -9.91 19.53
CA LEU A 8 6.94 -10.49 20.50
C LEU A 8 6.85 -9.78 21.85
N GLN A 9 6.70 -8.46 21.86
CA GLN A 9 6.52 -7.71 23.11
C GLN A 9 5.26 -8.13 23.85
N VAL A 10 4.11 -8.24 23.16
CA VAL A 10 2.85 -8.72 23.74
C VAL A 10 2.99 -10.16 24.22
N PHE A 11 3.79 -10.99 23.54
CA PHE A 11 4.09 -12.34 24.01
C PHE A 11 4.88 -12.34 25.32
N CYS A 12 5.94 -11.53 25.45
CA CYS A 12 6.68 -11.37 26.70
C CYS A 12 5.79 -10.90 27.85
N GLU A 13 4.91 -9.93 27.61
CA GLU A 13 3.92 -9.47 28.59
C GLU A 13 2.95 -10.58 29.01
N THR A 14 2.54 -11.42 28.06
CA THR A 14 1.68 -12.58 28.35
C THR A 14 2.39 -13.62 29.22
N LEU A 15 3.67 -13.86 28.97
CA LEU A 15 4.49 -14.77 29.77
C LEU A 15 4.62 -14.27 31.21
N LYS A 16 4.94 -12.99 31.42
CA LYS A 16 5.02 -12.36 32.75
C LYS A 16 3.73 -12.52 33.55
N LYS A 17 2.58 -12.31 32.91
CA LYS A 17 1.25 -12.51 33.55
C LYS A 17 0.95 -13.97 33.92
N LYS A 18 1.63 -14.94 33.33
CA LYS A 18 1.45 -16.37 33.53
C LYS A 18 2.59 -17.03 34.31
N SER A 19 3.30 -16.24 35.11
CA SER A 19 4.37 -16.69 36.04
C SER A 19 5.63 -17.22 35.34
N LEU A 20 5.93 -16.75 34.13
CA LEU A 20 7.18 -17.04 33.44
C LEU A 20 7.83 -15.71 33.02
N ASP A 21 8.81 -15.28 33.79
CA ASP A 21 9.50 -14.02 33.48
C ASP A 21 10.54 -14.23 32.37
N PRO A 22 10.36 -13.60 31.20
CA PRO A 22 11.27 -13.73 30.08
C PRO A 22 12.70 -13.25 30.35
N ASP A 23 12.87 -12.35 31.34
CA ASP A 23 14.17 -11.74 31.65
C ASP A 23 15.03 -12.64 32.56
N THR A 24 14.41 -13.54 33.32
CA THR A 24 15.10 -14.41 34.32
C THR A 24 14.94 -15.89 34.09
N THR A 25 13.92 -16.31 33.32
CA THR A 25 13.63 -17.72 33.08
C THR A 25 14.42 -18.25 31.89
N PRO A 26 15.15 -19.36 32.03
CA PRO A 26 15.83 -20.00 30.90
C PRO A 26 14.87 -20.34 29.76
N ILE A 27 15.29 -20.08 28.52
CA ILE A 27 14.46 -20.27 27.31
C ILE A 27 13.98 -21.72 27.13
N GLN A 28 14.75 -22.68 27.66
CA GLN A 28 14.44 -24.12 27.61
C GLN A 28 13.10 -24.46 28.31
N LYS A 29 12.62 -23.61 29.21
CA LYS A 29 11.30 -23.78 29.84
C LYS A 29 10.13 -23.36 28.96
N LEU A 30 10.40 -22.75 27.79
CA LEU A 30 9.37 -22.35 26.85
C LEU A 30 8.84 -23.58 26.09
N THR A 31 7.51 -23.77 26.12
CA THR A 31 6.82 -24.90 25.52
C THR A 31 5.63 -24.44 24.69
N GLU A 32 5.02 -25.36 23.92
CA GLU A 32 3.81 -25.06 23.15
C GLU A 32 2.60 -24.68 24.03
N VAL A 33 2.63 -25.02 25.35
CA VAL A 33 1.60 -24.59 26.30
C VAL A 33 1.58 -23.05 26.42
N HIS A 34 2.77 -22.41 26.42
CA HIS A 34 2.87 -20.95 26.46
C HIS A 34 2.33 -20.32 25.19
N PHE A 35 2.57 -20.97 24.05
CA PHE A 35 1.98 -20.56 22.77
C PHE A 35 0.45 -20.66 22.79
N ALA A 36 -0.11 -21.74 23.35
CA ALA A 36 -1.55 -21.90 23.48
C ALA A 36 -2.18 -20.81 24.37
N LYS A 37 -1.54 -20.48 25.51
CA LYS A 37 -1.96 -19.38 26.40
C LYS A 37 -1.87 -18.01 25.71
N PHE A 38 -0.89 -17.82 24.86
CA PHE A 38 -0.77 -16.61 24.06
C PHE A 38 -1.92 -16.45 23.06
N ILE A 39 -2.34 -17.54 22.38
CA ILE A 39 -3.51 -17.51 21.50
C ILE A 39 -4.76 -17.05 22.28
N GLU A 40 -4.97 -17.57 23.46
CA GLU A 40 -6.09 -17.17 24.34
C GLU A 40 -6.02 -15.68 24.70
N HIS A 41 -4.83 -15.20 25.04
CA HIS A 41 -4.64 -13.78 25.36
C HIS A 41 -4.93 -12.86 24.17
N LEU A 42 -4.65 -13.31 22.95
CA LEU A 42 -4.87 -12.51 21.75
C LEU A 42 -6.35 -12.30 21.37
N SER A 43 -7.28 -12.95 22.06
CA SER A 43 -8.73 -12.79 21.83
C SER A 43 -9.24 -11.37 21.99
N VAL A 44 -8.52 -10.51 22.70
CA VAL A 44 -8.85 -9.06 22.87
C VAL A 44 -8.50 -8.22 21.64
N TYR A 45 -7.67 -8.73 20.74
CA TYR A 45 -7.26 -8.03 19.52
C TYR A 45 -8.19 -8.37 18.34
N ALA A 46 -8.15 -7.53 17.31
CA ALA A 46 -8.83 -7.86 16.05
C ALA A 46 -8.22 -9.13 15.41
N PRO A 47 -9.01 -9.98 14.73
CA PRO A 47 -8.52 -11.24 14.15
C PRO A 47 -7.31 -11.10 13.22
N THR A 48 -7.21 -9.99 12.48
CA THR A 48 -6.04 -9.68 11.63
C THR A 48 -4.77 -9.41 12.43
N THR A 49 -4.89 -8.68 13.55
CA THR A 49 -3.78 -8.41 14.48
C THR A 49 -3.36 -9.68 15.20
N GLU A 50 -4.34 -10.48 15.66
CA GLU A 50 -4.12 -11.81 16.26
C GLU A 50 -3.28 -12.68 15.33
N GLN A 51 -3.68 -12.83 14.06
CA GLN A 51 -2.94 -13.63 13.07
C GLN A 51 -1.52 -13.11 12.84
N LEU A 52 -1.34 -11.80 12.80
CA LEU A 52 -0.03 -11.18 12.63
C LEU A 52 0.90 -11.48 13.81
N TYR A 53 0.40 -11.34 15.04
CA TYR A 53 1.17 -11.60 16.24
C TYR A 53 1.48 -13.09 16.41
N LEU A 54 0.52 -13.96 16.06
CA LEU A 54 0.75 -15.42 16.04
C LEU A 54 1.83 -15.82 15.05
N GLN A 55 1.87 -15.21 13.85
CA GLN A 55 2.94 -15.49 12.89
C GLN A 55 4.31 -15.01 13.41
N ALA A 56 4.38 -13.88 14.10
CA ALA A 56 5.61 -13.38 14.69
C ALA A 56 6.15 -14.34 15.76
N VAL A 57 5.29 -14.75 16.70
CA VAL A 57 5.69 -15.65 17.81
C VAL A 57 5.97 -17.07 17.30
N LYS A 58 5.19 -17.57 16.34
CA LYS A 58 5.51 -18.84 15.67
C LYS A 58 6.90 -18.80 15.02
N GLY A 59 7.21 -17.71 14.31
CA GLY A 59 8.54 -17.52 13.72
C GLY A 59 9.65 -17.57 14.76
N PHE A 60 9.43 -16.97 15.93
CA PHE A 60 10.36 -17.06 17.05
C PHE A 60 10.53 -18.48 17.58
N TYR A 61 9.44 -19.24 17.76
CA TYR A 61 9.53 -20.66 18.17
C TYR A 61 10.29 -21.52 17.17
N LEU A 62 10.02 -21.33 15.87
CA LEU A 62 10.75 -22.07 14.83
C LEU A 62 12.23 -21.71 14.77
N PHE A 63 12.56 -20.45 14.99
CA PHE A 63 13.95 -20.00 15.09
C PHE A 63 14.65 -20.63 16.30
N ALA A 64 14.04 -20.56 17.48
CA ALA A 64 14.61 -21.10 18.71
C ALA A 64 14.75 -22.64 18.70
N ASP A 65 13.86 -23.34 17.98
CA ASP A 65 13.94 -24.78 17.73
C ASP A 65 15.10 -25.11 16.76
N ALA A 66 15.25 -24.32 15.70
CA ALA A 66 16.36 -24.48 14.76
C ALA A 66 17.76 -24.20 15.38
N GLU A 67 17.82 -23.27 16.34
CA GLU A 67 19.02 -22.98 17.15
C GLU A 67 19.20 -23.95 18.33
N GLU A 68 18.41 -25.03 18.41
CA GLU A 68 18.44 -26.04 19.46
C GLU A 68 18.26 -25.47 20.89
N SER A 69 17.79 -24.22 21.00
CA SER A 69 17.56 -23.55 22.28
C SER A 69 16.31 -24.06 23.01
N ILE A 70 15.34 -24.59 22.25
CA ILE A 70 14.11 -25.23 22.74
C ILE A 70 13.82 -26.45 21.89
N ARG A 71 12.93 -27.34 22.39
CA ARG A 71 12.37 -28.44 21.59
C ARG A 71 10.87 -28.29 21.52
N VAL A 72 10.35 -28.07 20.31
CA VAL A 72 8.90 -27.87 20.08
C VAL A 72 8.42 -28.65 18.86
N SER A 73 7.19 -29.15 18.93
CA SER A 73 6.55 -29.80 17.79
C SER A 73 5.95 -28.77 16.86
N GLN A 74 6.57 -28.57 15.69
CA GLN A 74 6.06 -27.68 14.62
C GLN A 74 4.64 -28.07 14.19
N SER A 75 4.32 -29.38 14.17
CA SER A 75 2.99 -29.88 13.85
C SER A 75 1.99 -29.42 14.89
N ARG A 76 2.34 -29.48 16.19
CA ARG A 76 1.49 -29.03 17.29
C ARG A 76 1.23 -27.53 17.23
N LEU A 77 2.26 -26.71 16.96
CA LEU A 77 2.07 -25.26 16.76
C LEU A 77 1.09 -24.95 15.62
N LYS A 78 1.20 -25.68 14.50
CA LYS A 78 0.25 -25.55 13.36
C LYS A 78 -1.18 -25.92 13.75
N VAL A 79 -1.35 -27.01 14.49
CA VAL A 79 -2.66 -27.47 14.96
C VAL A 79 -3.27 -26.46 15.92
N LEU A 80 -2.50 -25.97 16.91
CA LEU A 80 -2.95 -24.94 17.85
C LEU A 80 -3.43 -23.66 17.13
N MET A 81 -2.65 -23.17 16.17
CA MET A 81 -3.06 -22.03 15.35
C MET A 81 -4.35 -22.32 14.58
N LYS A 82 -4.47 -23.49 13.94
CA LYS A 82 -5.64 -23.83 13.13
C LYS A 82 -6.92 -23.96 13.96
N GLN A 83 -6.82 -24.52 15.16
CA GLN A 83 -7.99 -24.85 16.00
C GLN A 83 -8.43 -23.68 16.89
N ARG A 84 -7.50 -22.88 17.38
CA ARG A 84 -7.77 -21.89 18.44
C ARG A 84 -7.73 -20.44 17.97
N SER A 85 -7.05 -20.11 16.88
CA SER A 85 -7.02 -18.75 16.38
C SER A 85 -8.25 -18.42 15.53
N ARG A 86 -8.71 -17.19 15.65
CA ARG A 86 -9.82 -16.69 14.86
C ARG A 86 -9.36 -16.39 13.43
N ARG A 87 -10.21 -16.72 12.47
CA ARG A 87 -9.95 -16.36 11.07
C ARG A 87 -10.49 -14.96 10.81
N PRO A 88 -9.70 -14.06 10.18
CA PRO A 88 -10.24 -12.81 9.68
C PRO A 88 -11.38 -13.11 8.69
N GLY A 89 -12.51 -12.45 8.86
CA GLY A 89 -13.58 -12.52 7.87
C GLY A 89 -13.08 -11.99 6.53
N THR A 90 -13.45 -12.67 5.46
CA THR A 90 -13.19 -12.18 4.10
C THR A 90 -14.23 -11.12 3.78
N ARG A 91 -13.88 -9.84 3.99
CA ARG A 91 -14.70 -8.74 3.49
C ARG A 91 -14.31 -8.47 2.06
N ILE A 92 -15.31 -8.36 1.19
CA ILE A 92 -15.10 -7.86 -0.18
C ILE A 92 -14.58 -6.43 -0.03
N PRO A 93 -13.42 -6.09 -0.59
CA PRO A 93 -12.96 -4.71 -0.56
C PRO A 93 -13.98 -3.86 -1.31
N GLN A 94 -14.73 -3.03 -0.61
CA GLN A 94 -15.45 -1.96 -1.28
C GLN A 94 -14.39 -1.00 -1.79
N SER A 95 -14.17 -1.02 -3.10
CA SER A 95 -13.32 -0.02 -3.73
C SER A 95 -14.12 1.27 -3.81
N PRO A 96 -13.72 2.36 -3.15
CA PRO A 96 -14.32 3.66 -3.33
C PRO A 96 -13.87 4.25 -4.66
N SER A 97 -14.17 3.53 -5.77
CA SER A 97 -13.73 3.93 -7.12
C SER A 97 -14.29 5.29 -7.49
N GLU A 98 -15.55 5.54 -7.20
CA GLU A 98 -16.24 6.82 -7.47
C GLU A 98 -15.62 7.97 -6.67
N ASP A 99 -15.33 7.75 -5.40
CA ASP A 99 -14.69 8.77 -4.55
C ASP A 99 -13.28 9.09 -5.07
N ILE A 100 -12.53 8.06 -5.51
CA ILE A 100 -11.20 8.27 -6.09
C ILE A 100 -11.30 8.99 -7.43
N GLU A 101 -12.25 8.65 -8.29
CA GLU A 101 -12.49 9.35 -9.56
C GLU A 101 -12.84 10.82 -9.30
N THR A 102 -13.75 11.10 -8.38
CA THR A 102 -14.09 12.45 -7.95
C THR A 102 -12.86 13.21 -7.44
N LEU A 103 -12.03 12.57 -6.62
CA LEU A 103 -10.79 13.17 -6.12
C LEU A 103 -9.82 13.48 -7.28
N LEU A 104 -9.66 12.55 -8.22
CA LEU A 104 -8.78 12.73 -9.39
C LEU A 104 -9.27 13.86 -10.31
N GLU A 105 -10.58 14.04 -10.45
CA GLU A 105 -11.15 15.17 -11.17
C GLU A 105 -10.86 16.50 -10.46
N LYS A 106 -11.04 16.55 -9.14
CA LYS A 106 -10.76 17.77 -8.35
C LYS A 106 -9.31 18.19 -8.42
N ILE A 107 -8.37 17.25 -8.40
CA ILE A 107 -6.93 17.54 -8.51
C ILE A 107 -6.45 17.70 -9.96
N ARG A 108 -7.31 17.47 -10.95
CA ARG A 108 -6.98 17.63 -12.37
C ARG A 108 -6.44 19.02 -12.65
N ASP A 109 -7.11 20.03 -12.12
CA ASP A 109 -6.65 21.39 -12.14
C ASP A 109 -5.85 21.67 -10.86
N VAL A 110 -4.57 22.01 -11.05
CA VAL A 110 -3.65 22.25 -9.93
C VAL A 110 -4.04 23.50 -9.14
N GLU A 111 -4.74 24.45 -9.74
CA GLU A 111 -5.19 25.67 -9.07
C GLU A 111 -6.15 25.34 -7.91
N ASN A 112 -6.91 24.27 -8.01
CA ASN A 112 -7.77 23.80 -6.90
C ASN A 112 -6.97 23.40 -5.64
N LEU A 113 -5.66 23.13 -5.77
CA LEU A 113 -4.79 22.74 -4.67
C LEU A 113 -4.01 23.95 -4.10
N ILE A 114 -4.09 25.11 -4.75
CA ILE A 114 -3.31 26.29 -4.38
C ILE A 114 -4.19 27.19 -3.53
N THR A 115 -3.75 27.46 -2.30
CA THR A 115 -4.35 28.47 -1.43
C THR A 115 -3.61 29.78 -1.63
N SER A 116 -4.32 30.84 -1.95
CA SER A 116 -3.74 32.17 -2.07
C SER A 116 -3.18 32.67 -0.73
N VAL A 117 -1.95 33.20 -0.78
CA VAL A 117 -1.26 33.84 0.36
C VAL A 117 -0.47 35.03 -0.16
N ASP A 118 -0.43 36.11 0.60
CA ASP A 118 0.25 37.36 0.23
C ASP A 118 1.79 37.26 0.26
N ASP A 119 2.33 36.29 1.00
CA ASP A 119 3.77 36.05 1.14
C ASP A 119 4.32 35.22 -0.05
N ALA A 120 5.15 35.82 -0.86
CA ALA A 120 5.69 35.21 -2.09
C ALA A 120 6.52 33.90 -1.83
N GLU A 121 7.26 33.82 -0.73
CA GLU A 121 8.03 32.60 -0.40
C GLU A 121 7.09 31.47 0.02
N LYS A 122 6.07 31.78 0.79
CA LYS A 122 5.02 30.82 1.15
C LYS A 122 4.20 30.40 -0.07
N ALA A 123 3.85 31.33 -0.94
CA ALA A 123 3.15 31.06 -2.19
C ALA A 123 3.91 30.07 -3.08
N ASN A 124 5.23 30.27 -3.23
CA ASN A 124 6.07 29.35 -3.99
C ASN A 124 6.13 27.96 -3.33
N GLY A 125 6.23 27.90 -2.01
CA GLY A 125 6.18 26.63 -1.26
C GLY A 125 4.84 25.90 -1.42
N ILE A 126 3.72 26.62 -1.44
CA ILE A 126 2.38 26.07 -1.68
C ILE A 126 2.29 25.52 -3.11
N LYS A 127 2.73 26.30 -4.09
CA LYS A 127 2.78 25.88 -5.50
C LYS A 127 3.57 24.59 -5.69
N LEU A 128 4.79 24.52 -5.15
CA LEU A 128 5.62 23.30 -5.20
C LEU A 128 4.90 22.08 -4.61
N ARG A 129 4.23 22.25 -3.47
CA ARG A 129 3.44 21.16 -2.85
C ARG A 129 2.25 20.77 -3.71
N ALA A 130 1.49 21.73 -4.23
CA ALA A 130 0.32 21.45 -5.07
C ALA A 130 0.68 20.62 -6.31
N TYR A 131 1.71 21.02 -7.06
CA TYR A 131 2.17 20.29 -8.23
C TYR A 131 2.73 18.90 -7.88
N ARG A 132 3.47 18.78 -6.75
CA ARG A 132 3.93 17.48 -6.24
C ARG A 132 2.77 16.57 -5.89
N ASP A 133 1.79 17.06 -5.14
CA ASP A 133 0.68 16.28 -4.63
C ASP A 133 -0.18 15.74 -5.78
N ARG A 134 -0.48 16.61 -6.75
CA ARG A 134 -1.16 16.22 -8.00
C ARG A 134 -0.39 15.11 -8.73
N ALA A 135 0.90 15.33 -9.00
CA ALA A 135 1.73 14.36 -9.70
C ALA A 135 1.82 13.02 -8.93
N PHE A 136 1.96 13.08 -7.61
CA PHE A 136 2.03 11.91 -6.74
C PHE A 136 0.74 11.09 -6.77
N MET A 137 -0.42 11.74 -6.61
CA MET A 137 -1.72 11.05 -6.58
C MET A 137 -2.08 10.45 -7.93
N LEU A 138 -1.85 11.18 -9.04
CA LEU A 138 -2.02 10.64 -10.39
C LEU A 138 -1.09 9.44 -10.63
N THR A 139 0.15 9.50 -10.15
CA THR A 139 1.09 8.38 -10.23
C THR A 139 0.55 7.15 -9.46
N LEU A 140 0.05 7.33 -8.24
CA LEU A 140 -0.53 6.22 -7.46
C LEU A 140 -1.71 5.57 -8.19
N ALA A 141 -2.62 6.40 -8.76
CA ALA A 141 -3.81 5.94 -9.46
C ALA A 141 -3.48 5.16 -10.73
N ASP A 142 -2.49 5.63 -11.50
CA ASP A 142 -2.23 5.13 -12.85
C ASP A 142 -1.20 3.99 -12.90
N THR A 143 -0.41 3.80 -11.83
CA THR A 143 0.67 2.81 -11.79
C THR A 143 0.47 1.70 -10.78
N GLY A 144 -0.47 1.90 -9.84
CA GLY A 144 -0.69 1.00 -8.72
C GLY A 144 0.54 0.84 -7.83
N PHE A 145 1.44 1.83 -7.76
CA PHE A 145 2.59 1.81 -6.86
C PHE A 145 2.19 1.59 -5.40
N ARG A 146 3.02 0.85 -4.67
CA ARG A 146 3.00 0.98 -3.21
C ARG A 146 3.59 2.33 -2.83
N VAL A 147 3.08 2.95 -1.76
CA VAL A 147 3.53 4.30 -1.34
C VAL A 147 5.05 4.39 -1.20
N HIS A 148 5.71 3.37 -0.67
CA HIS A 148 7.15 3.37 -0.50
C HIS A 148 7.92 3.21 -1.81
N GLU A 149 7.35 2.56 -2.83
CA GLU A 149 7.92 2.45 -4.17
C GLU A 149 7.90 3.82 -4.85
N ALA A 150 6.75 4.50 -4.84
CA ALA A 150 6.62 5.85 -5.38
C ALA A 150 7.57 6.86 -4.69
N CYS A 151 7.69 6.79 -3.35
CA CYS A 151 8.59 7.68 -2.60
C CYS A 151 10.08 7.45 -2.90
N LYS A 152 10.47 6.24 -3.34
CA LYS A 152 11.85 5.90 -3.67
C LYS A 152 12.23 6.17 -5.12
N LEU A 153 11.26 6.45 -5.98
CA LEU A 153 11.45 6.64 -7.41
C LEU A 153 12.40 7.81 -7.70
N ARG A 154 13.41 7.57 -8.51
CA ARG A 154 14.40 8.57 -8.93
C ARG A 154 14.20 8.98 -10.38
N ARG A 155 14.75 10.11 -10.76
CA ARG A 155 14.69 10.59 -12.16
C ARG A 155 15.41 9.65 -13.13
N GLY A 156 16.48 8.97 -12.67
CA GLY A 156 17.23 7.99 -13.45
C GLY A 156 16.52 6.65 -13.66
N ASP A 157 15.51 6.34 -12.84
CA ASP A 157 14.72 5.11 -13.00
C ASP A 157 13.72 5.23 -14.16
N MET A 158 13.50 6.46 -14.70
CA MET A 158 12.47 6.77 -15.68
C MET A 158 13.01 6.69 -17.11
N ASN A 159 12.32 5.94 -17.96
CA ASN A 159 12.40 6.12 -19.40
C ASN A 159 11.38 7.19 -19.83
N TRP A 160 11.86 8.40 -19.97
CA TRP A 160 11.04 9.59 -20.28
C TRP A 160 10.42 9.58 -21.67
N LYS A 161 11.02 8.85 -22.61
CA LYS A 161 10.54 8.75 -23.99
C LYS A 161 9.39 7.79 -24.10
N GLU A 162 9.52 6.63 -23.45
CA GLU A 162 8.55 5.54 -23.57
C GLU A 162 7.56 5.48 -22.41
N GLY A 163 7.70 6.33 -21.39
CA GLY A 163 6.73 6.47 -20.30
C GLY A 163 6.69 5.28 -19.34
N TYR A 164 7.85 4.72 -18.98
CA TYR A 164 7.93 3.69 -17.95
C TYR A 164 9.09 3.94 -16.98
N ALA A 165 9.06 3.27 -15.85
CA ALA A 165 10.18 3.19 -14.92
C ALA A 165 10.58 1.75 -14.66
N ILE A 166 11.88 1.52 -14.38
CA ILE A 166 12.39 0.27 -13.85
C ILE A 166 12.61 0.44 -12.36
N ILE A 167 11.97 -0.38 -11.57
CA ILE A 167 12.07 -0.35 -10.11
C ILE A 167 12.54 -1.70 -9.56
N ILE A 168 13.22 -1.64 -8.43
CA ILE A 168 13.59 -2.86 -7.69
C ILE A 168 12.49 -3.16 -6.67
N GLY A 169 11.78 -4.25 -6.89
CA GLY A 169 10.72 -4.74 -6.02
C GLY A 169 11.25 -5.62 -4.87
N LYS A 170 10.32 -6.30 -4.19
CA LYS A 170 10.64 -7.25 -3.12
C LYS A 170 11.49 -8.41 -3.66
N GLY A 171 12.51 -8.82 -2.90
CA GLY A 171 13.42 -9.87 -3.30
C GLY A 171 14.45 -9.46 -4.37
N ASN A 172 14.71 -8.15 -4.48
CA ASN A 172 15.67 -7.57 -5.46
C ASN A 172 15.32 -7.86 -6.93
N LYS A 173 14.03 -8.04 -7.24
CA LYS A 173 13.55 -8.28 -8.60
C LYS A 173 13.23 -6.97 -9.29
N GLU A 174 13.73 -6.80 -10.50
CA GLU A 174 13.35 -5.67 -11.35
C GLU A 174 11.91 -5.80 -11.85
N ALA A 175 11.23 -4.68 -11.94
CA ALA A 175 9.88 -4.61 -12.47
C ALA A 175 9.69 -3.34 -13.28
N VAL A 176 9.04 -3.49 -14.44
CA VAL A 176 8.66 -2.35 -15.30
C VAL A 176 7.31 -1.82 -14.86
N VAL A 177 7.25 -0.52 -14.64
CA VAL A 177 6.03 0.20 -14.28
C VAL A 177 5.70 1.22 -15.35
N ARG A 178 4.53 1.12 -15.95
CA ARG A 178 4.07 2.02 -17.03
C ARG A 178 3.31 3.19 -16.46
N PHE A 179 3.53 4.36 -17.05
CA PHE A 179 2.85 5.61 -16.71
C PHE A 179 1.91 6.01 -17.83
N THR A 180 0.79 6.60 -17.47
CA THR A 180 -0.11 7.23 -18.43
C THR A 180 0.44 8.58 -18.88
N VAL A 181 -0.10 9.10 -19.99
CA VAL A 181 0.27 10.46 -20.48
C VAL A 181 0.00 11.51 -19.39
N ARG A 182 -1.15 11.41 -18.68
CA ARG A 182 -1.50 12.39 -17.64
C ARG A 182 -0.56 12.37 -16.45
N SER A 183 -0.16 11.19 -15.96
CA SER A 183 0.78 11.09 -14.84
C SER A 183 2.19 11.53 -15.21
N MET A 184 2.65 11.21 -16.44
CA MET A 184 3.93 11.69 -16.97
C MET A 184 3.93 13.22 -17.13
N HIS A 185 2.84 13.79 -17.63
CA HIS A 185 2.71 15.25 -17.78
C HIS A 185 2.75 15.94 -16.41
N ALA A 186 1.98 15.47 -15.45
CA ALA A 186 1.98 16.02 -14.09
C ALA A 186 3.36 15.94 -13.42
N ILE A 187 4.10 14.84 -13.61
CA ILE A 187 5.48 14.72 -13.12
C ILE A 187 6.39 15.76 -13.80
N LYS A 188 6.32 15.92 -15.13
CA LYS A 188 7.13 16.88 -15.85
C LYS A 188 6.85 18.32 -15.41
N GLU A 189 5.60 18.70 -15.24
CA GLU A 189 5.21 20.01 -14.71
C GLU A 189 5.78 20.25 -13.31
N TYR A 190 5.62 19.28 -12.39
CA TYR A 190 6.20 19.39 -11.06
C TYR A 190 7.72 19.54 -11.09
N LEU A 191 8.43 18.76 -11.92
CA LEU A 191 9.88 18.85 -12.06
C LEU A 191 10.32 20.15 -12.71
N SER A 192 9.53 20.73 -13.61
CA SER A 192 9.79 22.05 -14.20
C SER A 192 9.77 23.17 -13.15
N ILE A 193 8.74 23.17 -12.28
CA ILE A 193 8.64 24.16 -11.19
C ILE A 193 9.76 23.97 -10.14
N ARG A 194 10.23 22.74 -9.95
CA ARG A 194 11.32 22.42 -9.04
C ARG A 194 12.72 22.62 -9.64
N ALA A 195 12.83 22.94 -10.93
CA ALA A 195 14.09 22.92 -11.68
C ALA A 195 15.21 23.74 -11.02
N THR A 196 14.90 24.91 -10.51
CA THR A 196 15.90 25.78 -9.82
C THR A 196 16.45 25.09 -8.56
N LEU A 197 15.60 24.43 -7.76
CA LEU A 197 16.04 23.70 -6.57
C LEU A 197 16.87 22.47 -6.95
N ASP A 198 16.50 21.77 -8.02
CA ASP A 198 17.23 20.60 -8.53
C ASP A 198 18.62 21.01 -9.03
N GLY A 199 18.72 22.10 -9.80
CA GLY A 199 20.00 22.64 -10.29
C GLY A 199 20.95 23.07 -9.17
N ASN A 200 20.41 23.64 -8.10
CA ASN A 200 21.19 24.10 -6.94
C ASN A 200 21.49 22.96 -5.92
N SER A 201 21.09 21.72 -6.20
CA SER A 201 21.24 20.59 -5.26
C SER A 201 22.67 20.05 -5.16
N GLY A 202 23.55 20.36 -6.12
CA GLY A 202 24.90 19.80 -6.22
C GLY A 202 24.93 18.30 -6.56
N LYS A 203 23.80 17.72 -7.00
CA LYS A 203 23.69 16.29 -7.34
C LYS A 203 23.36 16.09 -8.81
N GLN A 204 23.76 14.96 -9.37
CA GLN A 204 23.32 14.55 -10.69
C GLN A 204 21.79 14.44 -10.73
N LEU A 205 21.16 14.94 -11.78
CA LEU A 205 19.71 14.92 -11.93
C LEU A 205 19.11 13.50 -11.85
N SER A 206 19.81 12.52 -12.41
CA SER A 206 19.39 11.11 -12.34
C SER A 206 19.28 10.56 -10.93
N ALA A 207 20.11 11.04 -10.00
CA ALA A 207 20.11 10.63 -8.60
C ALA A 207 19.01 11.30 -7.76
N LEU A 208 18.37 12.37 -8.29
CA LEU A 208 17.34 13.11 -7.56
C LEU A 208 16.01 12.32 -7.51
N PRO A 209 15.28 12.38 -6.39
CA PRO A 209 13.97 11.75 -6.29
C PRO A 209 12.96 12.42 -7.23
N ILE A 210 12.04 11.65 -7.79
CA ILE A 210 10.88 12.20 -8.48
C ILE A 210 10.07 13.03 -7.49
N PHE A 211 9.66 12.47 -6.36
CA PHE A 211 8.89 13.17 -5.34
C PHE A 211 9.76 13.58 -4.17
N ALA A 212 9.86 14.90 -3.96
CA ALA A 212 10.65 15.49 -2.90
C ALA A 212 9.80 16.09 -1.78
N ARG A 213 10.38 16.19 -0.59
CA ARG A 213 9.80 16.91 0.54
C ARG A 213 9.91 18.43 0.32
N HIS A 214 8.85 19.15 0.66
CA HIS A 214 8.77 20.61 0.64
C HIS A 214 8.22 21.16 1.96
N ASP A 215 8.59 20.51 3.06
CA ASP A 215 8.30 20.96 4.42
C ASP A 215 9.50 21.72 5.01
N LYS A 216 9.26 22.41 6.12
CA LYS A 216 10.31 23.19 6.84
C LYS A 216 11.57 22.36 7.14
N GLY A 217 11.42 21.07 7.44
CA GLY A 217 12.53 20.17 7.77
C GLY A 217 13.38 19.76 6.56
N ALA A 218 12.90 19.95 5.35
CA ALA A 218 13.69 19.77 4.13
C ALA A 218 14.57 20.98 3.83
N GLY A 219 14.09 22.19 4.16
CA GLY A 219 14.72 23.45 3.80
C GLY A 219 14.92 23.54 2.29
N LYS A 220 16.07 24.04 1.84
CA LYS A 220 16.45 24.12 0.41
C LYS A 220 17.03 22.80 -0.14
N LYS A 221 17.14 21.73 0.68
CA LYS A 221 17.73 20.45 0.25
C LYS A 221 16.69 19.56 -0.41
N ILE A 222 17.05 18.94 -1.53
CA ILE A 222 16.22 17.93 -2.20
C ILE A 222 16.34 16.61 -1.44
N LYS A 223 15.33 16.31 -0.62
CA LYS A 223 15.20 15.04 0.11
C LYS A 223 14.02 14.24 -0.44
N PRO A 224 14.11 12.91 -0.57
CA PRO A 224 12.98 12.08 -0.99
C PRO A 224 11.84 12.18 0.03
N MET A 225 10.62 12.01 -0.46
CA MET A 225 9.45 11.84 0.40
C MET A 225 9.55 10.54 1.20
N THR A 226 8.99 10.55 2.41
CA THR A 226 8.80 9.33 3.20
C THR A 226 7.43 8.72 2.92
N PRO A 227 7.22 7.41 3.17
CA PRO A 227 5.89 6.82 3.09
C PRO A 227 4.85 7.52 4.00
N THR A 228 5.27 8.07 5.13
CA THR A 228 4.41 8.88 6.01
C THR A 228 3.98 10.16 5.31
N THR A 229 4.94 10.90 4.70
CA THR A 229 4.60 12.09 3.91
C THR A 229 3.61 11.75 2.80
N GLY A 230 3.80 10.63 2.09
CA GLY A 230 2.90 10.21 1.03
C GLY A 230 1.48 9.86 1.54
N ARG A 231 1.34 9.31 2.75
CA ARG A 231 0.02 9.10 3.37
C ARG A 231 -0.64 10.42 3.75
N ASN A 232 0.10 11.30 4.41
CA ASN A 232 -0.42 12.61 4.83
C ASN A 232 -0.92 13.43 3.63
N ILE A 233 -0.21 13.40 2.50
CA ILE A 233 -0.67 14.05 1.26
C ILE A 233 -2.05 13.53 0.85
N VAL A 234 -2.23 12.21 0.81
CA VAL A 234 -3.52 11.61 0.44
C VAL A 234 -4.60 12.01 1.45
N GLU A 235 -4.31 11.93 2.75
CA GLU A 235 -5.25 12.31 3.82
C GLU A 235 -5.66 13.79 3.74
N GLU A 236 -4.71 14.70 3.56
CA GLU A 236 -4.95 16.15 3.43
C GLU A 236 -5.84 16.46 2.21
N ARG A 237 -5.59 15.82 1.07
CA ARG A 237 -6.38 16.04 -0.15
C ARG A 237 -7.76 15.35 -0.08
N VAL A 238 -7.87 14.21 0.55
CA VAL A 238 -9.16 13.57 0.84
C VAL A 238 -9.99 14.46 1.77
N GLU A 239 -9.43 14.97 2.86
CA GLU A 239 -10.13 15.89 3.76
C GLU A 239 -10.59 17.16 3.02
N GLN A 240 -9.72 17.73 2.19
CA GLN A 240 -9.99 18.97 1.45
C GLN A 240 -11.14 18.82 0.44
N PHE A 241 -11.22 17.71 -0.29
CA PHE A 241 -12.12 17.57 -1.43
C PHE A 241 -13.30 16.64 -1.21
N LEU A 242 -13.19 15.70 -0.28
CA LEU A 242 -14.19 14.66 -0.05
C LEU A 242 -14.75 14.65 1.37
N GLY A 243 -14.12 15.37 2.32
CA GLY A 243 -14.57 15.46 3.71
C GLY A 243 -13.82 14.54 4.67
N LYS A 244 -13.97 14.84 5.97
CA LYS A 244 -13.28 14.14 7.07
C LYS A 244 -13.68 12.68 7.22
N GLU A 245 -14.90 12.34 6.85
CA GLU A 245 -15.46 10.99 6.97
C GLU A 245 -14.77 9.97 6.06
N LEU A 246 -14.09 10.42 4.99
CA LEU A 246 -13.33 9.57 4.08
C LEU A 246 -11.84 9.52 4.40
N VAL A 247 -11.35 10.34 5.34
CA VAL A 247 -9.98 10.27 5.85
C VAL A 247 -9.73 8.91 6.49
N GLY A 248 -8.64 8.27 6.13
CA GLY A 248 -8.30 6.91 6.56
C GLY A 248 -9.02 5.79 5.81
N LYS A 249 -10.15 6.04 5.14
CA LYS A 249 -10.80 5.10 4.21
C LYS A 249 -10.12 5.13 2.84
N ILE A 250 -9.81 6.33 2.35
CA ILE A 250 -9.02 6.52 1.12
C ILE A 250 -7.56 6.73 1.51
N THR A 251 -6.72 5.80 1.13
CA THR A 251 -5.29 5.72 1.46
C THR A 251 -4.49 5.43 0.20
N PRO A 252 -3.16 5.55 0.18
CA PRO A 252 -2.36 5.09 -0.96
C PRO A 252 -2.61 3.63 -1.34
N HIS A 253 -3.01 2.78 -0.39
CA HIS A 253 -3.38 1.40 -0.68
C HIS A 253 -4.71 1.31 -1.44
N THR A 254 -5.65 2.19 -1.13
CA THR A 254 -6.93 2.28 -1.84
C THR A 254 -6.74 2.71 -3.31
N PHE A 255 -5.78 3.60 -3.61
CA PHE A 255 -5.39 3.91 -4.99
C PHE A 255 -4.87 2.68 -5.75
N ARG A 256 -4.13 1.82 -5.08
CA ARG A 256 -3.67 0.56 -5.69
C ARG A 256 -4.85 -0.40 -5.92
N HIS A 257 -5.83 -0.44 -5.03
CA HIS A 257 -7.07 -1.17 -5.25
C HIS A 257 -7.83 -0.62 -6.46
N TYR A 258 -7.96 0.69 -6.55
CA TYR A 258 -8.55 1.38 -7.70
C TYR A 258 -7.86 0.98 -9.02
N PHE A 259 -6.52 1.03 -9.08
CA PHE A 259 -5.75 0.62 -10.24
C PHE A 259 -6.06 -0.83 -10.66
N VAL A 260 -6.01 -1.79 -9.72
CA VAL A 260 -6.30 -3.20 -9.99
C VAL A 260 -7.72 -3.39 -10.51
N THR A 261 -8.69 -2.74 -9.87
CA THR A 261 -10.11 -2.81 -10.26
C THR A 261 -10.33 -2.20 -11.65
N SER A 262 -9.69 -1.06 -11.95
CA SER A 262 -9.79 -0.39 -13.26
C SER A 262 -9.21 -1.27 -14.39
N ILE A 263 -8.05 -1.90 -14.17
CA ILE A 263 -7.49 -2.86 -15.15
C ILE A 263 -8.42 -4.05 -15.33
N LEU A 264 -8.95 -4.62 -14.25
CA LEU A 264 -9.84 -5.77 -14.32
C LEU A 264 -11.15 -5.43 -15.05
N ARG A 265 -11.77 -4.29 -14.75
CA ARG A 265 -12.98 -3.81 -15.43
C ARG A 265 -12.74 -3.54 -16.92
N GLY A 266 -11.61 -2.90 -17.25
CA GLY A 266 -11.29 -2.56 -18.64
C GLY A 266 -10.88 -3.74 -19.51
N THR A 267 -10.30 -4.81 -18.91
CA THR A 267 -9.74 -5.93 -19.69
C THR A 267 -10.46 -7.25 -19.45
N GLY A 268 -11.23 -7.40 -18.37
CA GLY A 268 -11.77 -8.69 -17.92
C GLY A 268 -10.71 -9.72 -17.53
N ASN A 269 -9.43 -9.36 -17.52
CA ASN A 269 -8.31 -10.29 -17.40
C ASN A 269 -7.58 -10.13 -16.05
N LEU A 270 -7.83 -11.09 -15.17
CA LEU A 270 -7.23 -11.15 -13.84
C LEU A 270 -5.69 -11.21 -13.87
N ARG A 271 -5.13 -11.89 -14.88
CA ARG A 271 -3.69 -12.03 -15.04
C ARG A 271 -3.05 -10.69 -15.36
N TYR A 272 -3.66 -9.87 -16.23
CA TYR A 272 -3.17 -8.52 -16.52
C TYR A 272 -3.21 -7.65 -15.25
N ALA A 273 -4.30 -7.69 -14.49
CA ALA A 273 -4.40 -6.96 -13.24
C ALA A 273 -3.33 -7.40 -12.22
N GLN A 274 -3.04 -8.70 -12.13
CA GLN A 274 -2.00 -9.25 -11.27
C GLN A 274 -0.60 -8.80 -11.68
N GLU A 275 -0.26 -8.96 -12.96
CA GLU A 275 1.07 -8.65 -13.49
C GLU A 275 1.35 -7.15 -13.42
N LEU A 276 0.41 -6.30 -13.86
CA LEU A 276 0.57 -4.84 -13.82
C LEU A 276 0.64 -4.31 -12.38
N ALA A 277 -0.11 -4.91 -11.46
CA ALA A 277 -0.01 -4.57 -10.04
C ALA A 277 1.21 -5.20 -9.37
N ARG A 278 1.92 -6.09 -10.00
CA ARG A 278 3.10 -6.79 -9.43
C ARG A 278 2.73 -7.54 -8.13
N HIS A 279 1.62 -8.30 -8.16
CA HIS A 279 1.20 -9.17 -7.07
C HIS A 279 1.92 -10.51 -7.16
N GLU A 280 2.73 -10.85 -6.15
CA GLU A 280 3.40 -12.14 -6.07
C GLU A 280 2.42 -13.32 -5.93
N ASN A 281 1.27 -13.08 -5.27
CA ASN A 281 0.26 -14.09 -5.02
C ASN A 281 -1.05 -13.72 -5.72
N ILE A 282 -1.56 -14.65 -6.55
CA ILE A 282 -2.82 -14.51 -7.27
C ILE A 282 -4.02 -14.35 -6.32
N GLU A 283 -3.96 -14.94 -5.11
CA GLU A 283 -4.99 -14.78 -4.08
C GLU A 283 -5.22 -13.31 -3.72
N THR A 284 -4.19 -12.48 -3.80
CA THR A 284 -4.32 -11.03 -3.57
C THR A 284 -5.17 -10.38 -4.65
N THR A 285 -5.08 -10.84 -5.89
CA THR A 285 -5.83 -10.29 -7.02
C THR A 285 -7.23 -10.92 -7.13
N LYS A 286 -7.41 -12.17 -6.75
CA LYS A 286 -8.73 -12.85 -6.69
C LYS A 286 -9.75 -12.11 -5.82
N ARG A 287 -9.33 -11.33 -4.84
CA ARG A 287 -10.23 -10.52 -4.01
C ARG A 287 -11.01 -9.46 -4.80
N TYR A 288 -10.58 -9.15 -6.02
CA TYR A 288 -11.21 -8.17 -6.91
C TYR A 288 -12.10 -8.81 -7.97
N THR A 289 -12.18 -10.15 -8.02
CA THR A 289 -12.99 -10.89 -8.99
C THR A 289 -14.47 -10.95 -8.63
N HIS A 290 -14.88 -10.27 -7.58
CA HIS A 290 -16.30 -10.12 -7.28
C HIS A 290 -16.89 -9.09 -8.26
N LEU A 291 -17.25 -9.60 -9.45
CA LEU A 291 -18.10 -8.87 -10.38
C LEU A 291 -19.40 -8.54 -9.67
N THR A 292 -19.91 -7.34 -9.85
CA THR A 292 -21.26 -7.00 -9.39
C THR A 292 -22.26 -7.92 -10.08
N ASN A 293 -23.44 -8.14 -9.47
CA ASN A 293 -24.49 -8.90 -10.14
C ASN A 293 -24.82 -8.32 -11.52
N GLU A 294 -24.70 -7.01 -11.69
CA GLU A 294 -24.90 -6.33 -12.98
C GLU A 294 -23.82 -6.69 -14.01
N GLU A 295 -22.55 -6.71 -13.60
CA GLU A 295 -21.45 -7.12 -14.48
C GLU A 295 -21.53 -8.59 -14.85
N LEU A 296 -21.94 -9.46 -13.91
CA LEU A 296 -22.19 -10.88 -14.18
C LEU A 296 -23.37 -11.07 -15.13
N ASN A 297 -24.47 -10.36 -14.91
CA ASN A 297 -25.63 -10.39 -15.78
C ASN A 297 -25.28 -9.90 -17.19
N LYS A 298 -24.57 -8.77 -17.29
CA LYS A 298 -24.13 -8.23 -18.57
C LYS A 298 -23.25 -9.24 -19.33
N ALA A 299 -22.26 -9.82 -18.68
CA ALA A 299 -21.38 -10.83 -19.26
C ALA A 299 -22.16 -12.09 -19.67
N TYR A 300 -23.11 -12.55 -18.84
CA TYR A 300 -23.97 -13.68 -19.15
C TYR A 300 -24.81 -13.42 -20.42
N TYR A 301 -25.50 -12.29 -20.46
CA TYR A 301 -26.34 -11.92 -21.60
C TYR A 301 -25.51 -11.64 -22.87
N GLU A 302 -24.33 -11.05 -22.76
CA GLU A 302 -23.43 -10.88 -23.90
C GLU A 302 -22.98 -12.21 -24.51
N VAL A 303 -22.76 -13.25 -23.70
CA VAL A 303 -22.36 -14.57 -24.19
C VAL A 303 -23.56 -15.35 -24.76
N PHE A 304 -24.68 -15.35 -24.04
CA PHE A 304 -25.79 -16.25 -24.35
C PHE A 304 -26.88 -15.61 -25.20
N GLU A 305 -27.00 -14.27 -25.24
CA GLU A 305 -28.00 -13.59 -26.07
C GLU A 305 -27.48 -13.12 -27.43
N LYS A 306 -26.16 -12.96 -27.62
CA LYS A 306 -25.57 -12.68 -28.93
C LYS A 306 -25.80 -13.82 -29.92
N ASP A 307 -25.93 -15.06 -29.46
CA ASP A 307 -26.15 -16.26 -30.28
C ASP A 307 -27.60 -16.80 -30.26
N SER A 308 -28.53 -16.11 -29.58
CA SER A 308 -29.89 -16.65 -29.53
C SER A 308 -30.66 -16.42 -30.86
N LYS A 309 -30.59 -17.42 -31.70
CA LYS A 309 -31.59 -17.69 -32.80
C LYS A 309 -33.02 -17.88 -32.23
N TRP A 310 -33.23 -17.64 -30.94
CA TRP A 310 -34.47 -17.85 -30.19
C TRP A 310 -35.27 -16.57 -29.94
N ARG A 311 -35.01 -15.47 -30.66
CA ARG A 311 -35.99 -14.38 -30.69
C ARG A 311 -37.22 -14.86 -31.46
N THR A 312 -38.14 -15.44 -30.71
CA THR A 312 -39.49 -15.71 -31.18
C THR A 312 -40.12 -14.44 -31.72
N LYS A 313 -40.74 -14.62 -32.89
CA LYS A 313 -41.55 -13.69 -33.63
C LYS A 313 -42.60 -12.99 -32.80
#